data_864ec4a0f069c490f6539cf4082e5f6c
#
_entry.id   864ec4a0f069c490f6539cf4082e5f6c
#
_cell.length_a   1.000
_cell.length_b   1.000
_cell.length_c   1.000
_cell.angle_alpha   90.00
_cell.angle_beta   90.00
_cell.angle_gamma   90.00
#
_symmetry.space_group_name_H-M   'P 1'
#
loop_
_entity.id
_entity.type
_entity.pdbx_description
1 polymer ?
#
loop_
_entity_poly.entity_id
_entity_poly.type
_entity_poly.pdbx_seq_one_letter_code
_entity_poly.pdbx_strand_id
1 'polypeptide(L)'
;MTEPKRPAASAASDMSDAAAPASYRALFNVPFLGRALLGMQAARIAQSMTGLALVLFSLDRYHSPEIAGIVTFAGIAPGLVVSPIAGALLDRHGRTRLITLDFVIGAASLVLIGLLALADALPAWLLVLIAALSAITGPLSNVGLRSLFPLMAPRHLWERLNAVDSNGYVVAQIIGPPVAAILVSVAGGAWAVIAIGLSYGIAAAIVAGVADPETQTSSTGSLLRDAWDGLVYTFRNPTLRGLGFSITTLNLAGGISTIVIPLIVLQRLGLDQAAVGIVYAVQGVFGLVAGFVAGRMETHGRERNLIVVPMFLWAGATALLYPAAGLPLVIVAMA
;
A
#
# COMPACT_ATOMS: atom_id res chain seq x y z
N MET A 1 -44.53 12.21 -16.90
CA MET A 1 -43.25 11.44 -16.90
C MET A 1 -43.42 10.36 -15.85
N THR A 2 -43.72 9.14 -16.26
CA THR A 2 -43.91 7.97 -15.37
C THR A 2 -42.57 7.31 -15.16
N GLU A 3 -42.13 7.21 -13.88
CA GLU A 3 -40.91 6.46 -13.51
C GLU A 3 -41.00 4.99 -13.99
N PRO A 4 -39.97 4.43 -14.58
CA PRO A 4 -39.98 3.03 -14.98
C PRO A 4 -39.99 2.14 -13.74
N LYS A 5 -41.06 1.35 -13.57
CA LYS A 5 -41.22 0.32 -12.54
C LYS A 5 -40.01 -0.63 -12.60
N ARG A 6 -39.15 -0.63 -11.57
CA ARG A 6 -38.11 -1.67 -11.40
C ARG A 6 -38.76 -3.06 -11.37
N PRO A 7 -38.21 -4.09 -12.00
CA PRO A 7 -38.76 -5.42 -11.98
C PRO A 7 -38.77 -5.98 -10.55
N ALA A 8 -39.89 -6.59 -10.16
CA ALA A 8 -40.15 -7.09 -8.80
C ALA A 8 -39.10 -8.08 -8.25
N ALA A 9 -38.41 -8.79 -9.13
CA ALA A 9 -37.30 -9.70 -8.78
C ALA A 9 -36.06 -8.98 -8.18
N SER A 10 -35.78 -7.75 -8.65
CA SER A 10 -34.68 -6.92 -8.08
C SER A 10 -35.03 -6.38 -6.69
N ALA A 11 -36.30 -6.04 -6.44
CA ALA A 11 -36.73 -5.57 -5.14
C ALA A 11 -36.77 -6.69 -4.08
N ALA A 12 -37.08 -7.92 -4.48
CA ALA A 12 -37.10 -9.07 -3.57
C ALA A 12 -35.68 -9.52 -3.17
N SER A 13 -34.71 -9.44 -4.08
CA SER A 13 -33.29 -9.71 -3.77
C SER A 13 -32.70 -8.62 -2.84
N ASP A 14 -33.03 -7.36 -3.07
CA ASP A 14 -32.58 -6.23 -2.23
C ASP A 14 -33.21 -6.31 -0.80
N MET A 15 -34.42 -6.82 -0.66
CA MET A 15 -35.07 -7.03 0.65
C MET A 15 -34.52 -8.25 1.41
N SER A 16 -34.14 -9.32 0.73
CA SER A 16 -33.53 -10.49 1.38
C SER A 16 -32.11 -10.19 1.85
N ASP A 17 -31.37 -9.39 1.11
CA ASP A 17 -30.02 -8.91 1.49
C ASP A 17 -30.05 -7.96 2.69
N ALA A 18 -31.10 -7.13 2.84
CA ALA A 18 -31.25 -6.23 3.97
C ALA A 18 -31.59 -6.95 5.31
N ALA A 19 -32.10 -8.18 5.26
CA ALA A 19 -32.45 -8.98 6.43
C ALA A 19 -31.31 -9.89 6.93
N ALA A 20 -30.21 -10.03 6.18
CA ALA A 20 -29.08 -10.88 6.56
C ALA A 20 -28.18 -10.20 7.62
N PRO A 21 -27.69 -10.93 8.64
CA PRO A 21 -26.89 -10.33 9.70
C PRO A 21 -25.56 -9.81 9.15
N ALA A 22 -25.37 -8.51 9.19
CA ALA A 22 -24.13 -7.85 8.80
C ALA A 22 -23.07 -8.05 9.90
N SER A 23 -22.40 -9.21 9.92
CA SER A 23 -21.35 -9.54 10.89
C SER A 23 -20.01 -9.83 10.21
N TYR A 24 -18.89 -9.65 10.95
CA TYR A 24 -17.58 -10.06 10.46
C TYR A 24 -17.49 -11.55 10.17
N ARG A 25 -18.21 -12.39 10.92
CA ARG A 25 -18.28 -13.83 10.68
C ARG A 25 -18.94 -14.14 9.33
N ALA A 26 -19.92 -13.36 8.91
CA ALA A 26 -20.58 -13.51 7.62
C ALA A 26 -19.62 -13.27 6.45
N LEU A 27 -18.60 -12.40 6.60
CA LEU A 27 -17.57 -12.20 5.57
C LEU A 27 -16.78 -13.48 5.27
N PHE A 28 -16.44 -14.26 6.30
CA PHE A 28 -15.67 -15.50 6.12
C PHE A 28 -16.51 -16.66 5.58
N ASN A 29 -17.84 -16.51 5.59
CA ASN A 29 -18.74 -17.47 4.96
C ASN A 29 -18.90 -17.23 3.45
N VAL A 30 -18.48 -16.06 2.95
CA VAL A 30 -18.49 -15.80 1.50
C VAL A 30 -17.39 -16.62 0.84
N PRO A 31 -17.71 -17.44 -0.17
CA PRO A 31 -16.73 -18.31 -0.84
C PRO A 31 -15.53 -17.49 -1.35
N PHE A 32 -14.34 -17.98 -1.11
CA PHE A 32 -13.06 -17.37 -1.51
C PHE A 32 -12.72 -16.01 -0.92
N LEU A 33 -13.67 -15.26 -0.30
CA LEU A 33 -13.41 -13.93 0.22
C LEU A 33 -12.36 -13.94 1.35
N GLY A 34 -12.45 -14.86 2.30
CA GLY A 34 -11.46 -15.01 3.35
C GLY A 34 -10.06 -15.30 2.80
N ARG A 35 -9.96 -16.12 1.75
CA ARG A 35 -8.71 -16.41 1.05
C ARG A 35 -8.15 -15.18 0.33
N ALA A 36 -9.00 -14.40 -0.35
CA ALA A 36 -8.61 -13.15 -1.00
C ALA A 36 -8.10 -12.12 0.02
N LEU A 37 -8.78 -11.96 1.17
CA LEU A 37 -8.37 -11.08 2.25
C LEU A 37 -7.02 -11.49 2.86
N LEU A 38 -6.79 -12.78 3.09
CA LEU A 38 -5.51 -13.29 3.60
C LEU A 38 -4.37 -13.06 2.61
N GLY A 39 -4.58 -13.35 1.33
CA GLY A 39 -3.59 -13.12 0.29
C GLY A 39 -3.26 -11.65 0.13
N MET A 40 -4.28 -10.78 0.16
CA MET A 40 -4.10 -9.32 0.18
C MET A 40 -3.27 -8.86 1.39
N GLN A 41 -3.60 -9.36 2.59
CA GLN A 41 -2.91 -8.94 3.80
C GLN A 41 -1.43 -9.38 3.77
N ALA A 42 -1.13 -10.59 3.31
CA ALA A 42 0.24 -11.07 3.13
C ALA A 42 1.00 -10.19 2.13
N ALA A 43 0.39 -9.85 0.98
CA ALA A 43 0.99 -8.98 -0.02
C ALA A 43 1.24 -7.56 0.52
N ARG A 44 0.30 -6.99 1.27
CA ARG A 44 0.45 -5.65 1.87
C ARG A 44 1.59 -5.57 2.88
N ILE A 45 1.75 -6.60 3.71
CA ILE A 45 2.88 -6.69 4.64
C ILE A 45 4.18 -6.75 3.83
N ALA A 46 4.27 -7.62 2.82
CA ALA A 46 5.43 -7.70 1.94
C ALA A 46 5.72 -6.37 1.24
N GLN A 47 4.70 -5.67 0.74
CA GLN A 47 4.82 -4.37 0.10
C GLN A 47 5.36 -3.30 1.05
N SER A 48 4.84 -3.22 2.28
CA SER A 48 5.30 -2.23 3.26
C SER A 48 6.71 -2.52 3.78
N MET A 49 7.13 -3.80 3.78
CA MET A 49 8.51 -4.20 4.06
C MET A 49 9.46 -3.80 2.94
N THR A 50 9.04 -3.94 1.67
CA THR A 50 9.88 -3.74 0.49
C THR A 50 10.48 -2.33 0.43
N GLY A 51 9.70 -1.29 0.70
CA GLY A 51 10.16 0.09 0.64
C GLY A 51 11.36 0.34 1.53
N LEU A 52 11.24 0.02 2.82
CA LEU A 52 12.34 0.21 3.78
C LEU A 52 13.50 -0.76 3.52
N ALA A 53 13.19 -2.03 3.22
CA ALA A 53 14.25 -3.02 2.96
C ALA A 53 15.15 -2.63 1.79
N LEU A 54 14.59 -2.14 0.68
CA LEU A 54 15.39 -1.67 -0.48
C LEU A 54 16.21 -0.42 -0.16
N VAL A 55 15.70 0.48 0.68
CA VAL A 55 16.47 1.63 1.16
C VAL A 55 17.66 1.17 2.00
N LEU A 56 17.41 0.34 3.04
CA LEU A 56 18.47 -0.18 3.90
C LEU A 56 19.49 -1.01 3.12
N PHE A 57 19.03 -1.88 2.21
CA PHE A 57 19.86 -2.66 1.31
C PHE A 57 20.76 -1.78 0.44
N SER A 58 20.20 -0.71 -0.14
CA SER A 58 20.95 0.21 -1.00
C SER A 58 21.99 1.00 -0.22
N LEU A 59 21.66 1.46 0.99
CA LEU A 59 22.60 2.17 1.86
C LEU A 59 23.73 1.27 2.33
N ASP A 60 23.44 0.02 2.67
CA ASP A 60 24.44 -0.95 3.13
C ASP A 60 25.38 -1.37 1.99
N ARG A 61 24.84 -1.69 0.80
CA ARG A 61 25.61 -2.23 -0.32
C ARG A 61 26.37 -1.17 -1.12
N TYR A 62 25.74 -0.03 -1.40
CA TYR A 62 26.31 0.99 -2.28
C TYR A 62 26.81 2.23 -1.53
N HIS A 63 26.56 2.35 -0.25
CA HIS A 63 26.92 3.48 0.61
C HIS A 63 26.47 4.84 0.02
N SER A 64 25.37 4.84 -0.78
CA SER A 64 24.87 6.03 -1.50
C SER A 64 23.38 6.25 -1.24
N PRO A 65 23.04 7.38 -0.59
CA PRO A 65 21.67 7.84 -0.43
C PRO A 65 20.98 8.13 -1.77
N GLU A 66 21.75 8.56 -2.77
CA GLU A 66 21.25 8.86 -4.11
C GLU A 66 20.72 7.59 -4.78
N ILE A 67 21.46 6.49 -4.68
CA ILE A 67 21.02 5.19 -5.21
C ILE A 67 19.75 4.73 -4.48
N ALA A 68 19.70 4.85 -3.15
CA ALA A 68 18.50 4.52 -2.38
C ALA A 68 17.28 5.34 -2.84
N GLY A 69 17.48 6.63 -3.10
CA GLY A 69 16.44 7.52 -3.63
C GLY A 69 15.99 7.13 -5.04
N ILE A 70 16.93 6.86 -5.94
CA ILE A 70 16.64 6.46 -7.33
C ILE A 70 15.90 5.12 -7.37
N VAL A 71 16.30 4.14 -6.56
CA VAL A 71 15.62 2.83 -6.45
C VAL A 71 14.20 2.99 -5.94
N THR A 72 14.00 3.81 -4.91
CA THR A 72 12.67 4.10 -4.36
C THR A 72 11.78 4.77 -5.41
N PHE A 73 12.31 5.76 -6.13
CA PHE A 73 11.59 6.43 -7.22
C PHE A 73 11.26 5.46 -8.36
N ALA A 74 12.23 4.66 -8.79
CA ALA A 74 12.06 3.66 -9.85
C ALA A 74 11.01 2.59 -9.46
N GLY A 75 10.92 2.24 -8.18
CA GLY A 75 9.91 1.31 -7.66
C GLY A 75 8.48 1.85 -7.64
N ILE A 76 8.26 3.12 -7.99
CA ILE A 76 6.93 3.76 -7.96
C ILE A 76 6.59 4.40 -9.30
N ALA A 77 7.50 5.15 -9.91
CA ALA A 77 7.22 6.02 -11.05
C ALA A 77 6.65 5.32 -12.30
N PRO A 78 7.14 4.15 -12.75
CA PRO A 78 6.54 3.45 -13.89
C PRO A 78 5.10 3.01 -13.62
N GLY A 79 4.77 2.62 -12.39
CA GLY A 79 3.42 2.25 -11.99
C GLY A 79 2.44 3.41 -12.10
N LEU A 80 2.87 4.64 -11.81
CA LEU A 80 2.01 5.82 -11.98
C LEU A 80 1.55 6.01 -13.43
N VAL A 81 2.45 5.74 -14.40
CA VAL A 81 2.14 5.84 -15.83
C VAL A 81 1.15 4.75 -16.27
N VAL A 82 1.26 3.55 -15.70
CA VAL A 82 0.39 2.41 -16.05
C VAL A 82 -0.95 2.44 -15.30
N SER A 83 -1.02 3.12 -14.15
CA SER A 83 -2.20 3.16 -13.29
C SER A 83 -3.52 3.48 -14.01
N PRO A 84 -3.62 4.44 -14.97
CA PRO A 84 -4.87 4.74 -15.66
C PRO A 84 -5.43 3.58 -16.51
N ILE A 85 -4.54 2.71 -17.02
CA ILE A 85 -4.94 1.56 -17.86
C ILE A 85 -5.08 0.27 -17.05
N ALA A 86 -4.63 0.24 -15.81
CA ALA A 86 -4.68 -0.95 -14.97
C ALA A 86 -6.11 -1.49 -14.80
N GLY A 87 -7.09 -0.61 -14.56
CA GLY A 87 -8.50 -1.00 -14.45
C GLY A 87 -9.02 -1.73 -15.68
N ALA A 88 -8.69 -1.23 -16.88
CA ALA A 88 -9.06 -1.86 -18.13
C ALA A 88 -8.45 -3.23 -18.35
N LEU A 89 -7.18 -3.36 -18.01
CA LEU A 89 -6.49 -4.63 -18.11
C LEU A 89 -7.14 -5.66 -17.18
N LEU A 90 -7.49 -5.25 -15.96
CA LEU A 90 -8.18 -6.08 -14.98
C LEU A 90 -9.55 -6.55 -15.48
N ASP A 91 -10.32 -5.65 -16.09
CA ASP A 91 -11.64 -5.97 -16.63
C ASP A 91 -11.59 -6.92 -17.84
N ARG A 92 -10.53 -6.84 -18.65
CA ARG A 92 -10.38 -7.65 -19.86
C ARG A 92 -9.73 -9.01 -19.65
N HIS A 93 -8.79 -9.12 -18.71
CA HIS A 93 -7.94 -10.31 -18.55
C HIS A 93 -8.19 -11.08 -17.25
N GLY A 94 -9.14 -10.63 -16.43
CA GLY A 94 -9.44 -11.20 -15.13
C GLY A 94 -8.62 -10.56 -13.99
N ARG A 95 -9.32 -10.18 -12.92
CA ARG A 95 -8.72 -9.46 -11.79
C ARG A 95 -7.77 -10.35 -11.00
N THR A 96 -8.23 -11.53 -10.60
CA THR A 96 -7.44 -12.48 -9.81
C THR A 96 -6.15 -12.88 -10.53
N ARG A 97 -6.23 -13.12 -11.86
CA ARG A 97 -5.08 -13.49 -12.68
C ARG A 97 -4.01 -12.39 -12.71
N LEU A 98 -4.42 -11.14 -12.90
CA LEU A 98 -3.48 -10.02 -12.99
C LEU A 98 -2.92 -9.61 -11.62
N ILE A 99 -3.71 -9.73 -10.54
CA ILE A 99 -3.24 -9.57 -9.17
C ILE A 99 -2.16 -10.61 -8.86
N THR A 100 -2.43 -11.88 -9.20
CA THR A 100 -1.46 -12.97 -9.01
C THR A 100 -0.18 -12.74 -9.82
N LEU A 101 -0.31 -12.27 -11.06
CA LEU A 101 0.83 -11.93 -11.91
C LEU A 101 1.72 -10.85 -11.27
N ASP A 102 1.13 -9.78 -10.72
CA ASP A 102 1.87 -8.75 -10.01
C ASP A 102 2.64 -9.30 -8.82
N PHE A 103 1.99 -10.13 -8.00
CA PHE A 103 2.65 -10.75 -6.85
C PHE A 103 3.79 -11.70 -7.27
N VAL A 104 3.64 -12.44 -8.36
CA VAL A 104 4.70 -13.30 -8.90
C VAL A 104 5.86 -12.47 -9.42
N ILE A 105 5.60 -11.37 -10.13
CA ILE A 105 6.64 -10.46 -10.61
C ILE A 105 7.36 -9.80 -9.44
N GLY A 106 6.63 -9.34 -8.41
CA GLY A 106 7.21 -8.80 -7.19
C GLY A 106 8.11 -9.82 -6.48
N ALA A 107 7.63 -11.06 -6.33
CA ALA A 107 8.38 -12.16 -5.75
C ALA A 107 9.67 -12.44 -6.56
N ALA A 108 9.54 -12.63 -7.87
CA ALA A 108 10.66 -12.93 -8.75
C ALA A 108 11.70 -11.81 -8.76
N SER A 109 11.25 -10.56 -8.81
CA SER A 109 12.14 -9.38 -8.80
C SER A 109 12.95 -9.28 -7.51
N LEU A 110 12.31 -9.43 -6.34
CA LEU A 110 13.00 -9.35 -5.06
C LEU A 110 13.94 -10.55 -4.83
N VAL A 111 13.51 -11.76 -5.18
CA VAL A 111 14.39 -12.93 -5.11
C VAL A 111 15.58 -12.77 -6.05
N LEU A 112 15.38 -12.29 -7.28
CA LEU A 112 16.45 -12.02 -8.23
C LEU A 112 17.44 -10.98 -7.70
N ILE A 113 16.95 -9.86 -7.14
CA ILE A 113 17.80 -8.84 -6.50
C ILE A 113 18.67 -9.48 -5.41
N GLY A 114 18.07 -10.27 -4.52
CA GLY A 114 18.79 -10.90 -3.42
C GLY A 114 19.82 -11.93 -3.91
N LEU A 115 19.48 -12.78 -4.89
CA LEU A 115 20.41 -13.77 -5.45
C LEU A 115 21.59 -13.11 -6.18
N LEU A 116 21.31 -12.07 -6.99
CA LEU A 116 22.37 -11.30 -7.66
C LEU A 116 23.27 -10.58 -6.65
N ALA A 117 22.68 -10.10 -5.54
CA ALA A 117 23.45 -9.50 -4.47
C ALA A 117 24.38 -10.48 -3.77
N LEU A 118 23.92 -11.71 -3.50
CA LEU A 118 24.74 -12.80 -2.92
C LEU A 118 25.85 -13.27 -3.86
N ALA A 119 25.59 -13.22 -5.17
CA ALA A 119 26.58 -13.57 -6.20
C ALA A 119 27.56 -12.41 -6.53
N ASP A 120 27.43 -11.28 -5.84
CA ASP A 120 28.19 -10.05 -6.13
C ASP A 120 28.03 -9.50 -7.57
N ALA A 121 26.94 -9.90 -8.23
CA ALA A 121 26.62 -9.59 -9.63
C ALA A 121 25.52 -8.52 -9.78
N LEU A 122 25.26 -7.69 -8.75
CA LEU A 122 24.22 -6.67 -8.76
C LEU A 122 24.82 -5.25 -8.80
N PRO A 123 25.09 -4.68 -9.97
CA PRO A 123 25.43 -3.26 -10.08
C PRO A 123 24.19 -2.38 -9.84
N ALA A 124 24.39 -1.15 -9.40
CA ALA A 124 23.30 -0.23 -9.03
C ALA A 124 22.27 0.00 -10.16
N TRP A 125 22.72 0.13 -11.41
CA TRP A 125 21.82 0.31 -12.54
C TRP A 125 20.89 -0.88 -12.75
N LEU A 126 21.34 -2.12 -12.47
CA LEU A 126 20.52 -3.33 -12.60
C LEU A 126 19.47 -3.40 -11.49
N LEU A 127 19.84 -3.01 -10.26
CA LEU A 127 18.87 -2.87 -9.17
C LEU A 127 17.75 -1.89 -9.54
N VAL A 128 18.12 -0.70 -10.06
CA VAL A 128 17.15 0.32 -10.50
C VAL A 128 16.27 -0.23 -11.61
N LEU A 129 16.83 -0.94 -12.58
CA LEU A 129 16.09 -1.52 -13.70
C LEU A 129 15.08 -2.58 -13.22
N ILE A 130 15.50 -3.49 -12.34
CA ILE A 130 14.59 -4.53 -11.79
C ILE A 130 13.47 -3.87 -10.99
N ALA A 131 13.77 -2.88 -10.15
CA ALA A 131 12.77 -2.13 -9.39
C ALA A 131 11.77 -1.42 -10.33
N ALA A 132 12.25 -0.77 -11.39
CA ALA A 132 11.41 -0.08 -12.36
C ALA A 132 10.48 -1.05 -13.12
N LEU A 133 11.00 -2.19 -13.57
CA LEU A 133 10.21 -3.20 -14.28
C LEU A 133 9.14 -3.82 -13.36
N SER A 134 9.47 -4.11 -12.11
CA SER A 134 8.51 -4.61 -11.13
C SER A 134 7.41 -3.60 -10.83
N ALA A 135 7.72 -2.30 -10.80
CA ALA A 135 6.76 -1.24 -10.54
C ALA A 135 5.65 -1.11 -11.59
N ILE A 136 5.89 -1.57 -12.82
CA ILE A 136 4.90 -1.52 -13.93
C ILE A 136 3.64 -2.29 -13.57
N THR A 137 3.76 -3.39 -12.85
CA THR A 137 2.62 -4.25 -12.50
C THR A 137 1.93 -3.87 -11.19
N GLY A 138 2.56 -3.08 -10.33
CA GLY A 138 2.03 -2.69 -9.02
C GLY A 138 0.60 -2.14 -9.00
N PRO A 139 0.16 -1.32 -9.98
CA PRO A 139 -1.22 -0.88 -10.08
C PRO A 139 -2.24 -2.02 -10.25
N LEU A 140 -1.83 -3.17 -10.82
CA LEU A 140 -2.74 -4.30 -11.05
C LEU A 140 -3.23 -4.89 -9.73
N SER A 141 -2.37 -5.05 -8.73
CA SER A 141 -2.80 -5.52 -7.40
C SER A 141 -3.52 -4.43 -6.60
N ASN A 142 -3.01 -3.19 -6.61
CA ASN A 142 -3.58 -2.09 -5.83
C ASN A 142 -5.02 -1.74 -6.28
N VAL A 143 -5.25 -1.63 -7.59
CA VAL A 143 -6.58 -1.38 -8.17
C VAL A 143 -7.42 -2.67 -8.16
N GLY A 144 -6.79 -3.79 -8.52
CA GLY A 144 -7.44 -5.09 -8.67
C GLY A 144 -8.12 -5.56 -7.39
N LEU A 145 -7.43 -5.53 -6.26
CA LEU A 145 -7.99 -5.96 -4.97
C LEU A 145 -9.17 -5.11 -4.54
N ARG A 146 -9.08 -3.79 -4.69
CA ARG A 146 -10.17 -2.87 -4.35
C ARG A 146 -11.39 -3.03 -5.24
N SER A 147 -11.20 -3.39 -6.52
CA SER A 147 -12.29 -3.65 -7.46
C SER A 147 -12.85 -5.07 -7.36
N LEU A 148 -12.07 -6.04 -6.87
CA LEU A 148 -12.47 -7.43 -6.69
C LEU A 148 -13.46 -7.60 -5.52
N PHE A 149 -13.21 -6.94 -4.40
CA PHE A 149 -13.99 -7.13 -3.17
C PHE A 149 -15.48 -6.80 -3.29
N PRO A 150 -15.91 -5.67 -3.89
CA PRO A 150 -17.33 -5.38 -4.07
C PRO A 150 -18.05 -6.38 -4.99
N LEU A 151 -17.30 -7.09 -5.86
CA LEU A 151 -17.87 -8.13 -6.73
C LEU A 151 -18.05 -9.46 -6.02
N MET A 152 -17.21 -9.75 -5.02
CA MET A 152 -17.28 -10.99 -4.25
C MET A 152 -18.29 -10.92 -3.09
N ALA A 153 -18.48 -9.74 -2.50
CA ALA A 153 -19.27 -9.58 -1.29
C ALA A 153 -20.64 -8.97 -1.56
N PRO A 154 -21.73 -9.48 -0.96
CA PRO A 154 -23.04 -8.85 -0.96
C PRO A 154 -23.00 -7.42 -0.37
N ARG A 155 -23.88 -6.54 -0.84
CA ARG A 155 -23.88 -5.11 -0.46
C ARG A 155 -23.96 -4.86 1.05
N HIS A 156 -24.73 -5.66 1.78
CA HIS A 156 -24.90 -5.53 3.24
C HIS A 156 -23.59 -5.79 4.03
N LEU A 157 -22.56 -6.41 3.41
CA LEU A 157 -21.24 -6.67 4.02
C LEU A 157 -20.18 -5.64 3.64
N TRP A 158 -20.43 -4.73 2.71
CA TRP A 158 -19.41 -3.79 2.19
C TRP A 158 -18.76 -2.92 3.26
N GLU A 159 -19.53 -2.44 4.24
CA GLU A 159 -18.98 -1.64 5.33
C GLU A 159 -17.97 -2.43 6.17
N ARG A 160 -18.28 -3.70 6.48
CA ARG A 160 -17.38 -4.60 7.23
C ARG A 160 -16.15 -4.96 6.41
N LEU A 161 -16.35 -5.19 5.13
CA LEU A 161 -15.28 -5.47 4.19
C LEU A 161 -14.31 -4.28 4.07
N ASN A 162 -14.85 -3.07 3.91
CA ASN A 162 -14.05 -1.85 3.89
C ASN A 162 -13.31 -1.61 5.21
N ALA A 163 -13.93 -1.94 6.35
CA ALA A 163 -13.25 -1.85 7.64
C ALA A 163 -12.09 -2.84 7.75
N VAL A 164 -12.25 -4.08 7.28
CA VAL A 164 -11.16 -5.09 7.24
C VAL A 164 -10.07 -4.66 6.29
N ASP A 165 -10.43 -4.14 5.11
CA ASP A 165 -9.49 -3.63 4.11
C ASP A 165 -8.63 -2.48 4.67
N SER A 166 -9.27 -1.47 5.26
CA SER A 166 -8.60 -0.29 5.80
C SER A 166 -7.72 -0.63 7.01
N ASN A 167 -8.24 -1.44 7.95
CA ASN A 167 -7.47 -1.88 9.10
C ASN A 167 -6.30 -2.76 8.68
N GLY A 168 -6.48 -3.64 7.70
CA GLY A 168 -5.42 -4.47 7.14
C GLY A 168 -4.28 -3.64 6.55
N TYR A 169 -4.60 -2.54 5.86
CA TYR A 169 -3.61 -1.60 5.34
C TYR A 169 -2.81 -0.95 6.49
N VAL A 170 -3.49 -0.45 7.52
CA VAL A 170 -2.85 0.17 8.69
C VAL A 170 -1.94 -0.83 9.41
N VAL A 171 -2.41 -2.05 9.64
CA VAL A 171 -1.61 -3.13 10.26
C VAL A 171 -0.34 -3.43 9.45
N ALA A 172 -0.45 -3.51 8.11
CA ALA A 172 0.72 -3.73 7.27
C ALA A 172 1.75 -2.59 7.37
N GLN A 173 1.29 -1.35 7.40
CA GLN A 173 2.17 -0.17 7.52
C GLN A 173 2.86 -0.08 8.89
N ILE A 174 2.23 -0.59 9.95
CA ILE A 174 2.80 -0.61 11.30
C ILE A 174 3.81 -1.75 11.45
N ILE A 175 3.48 -2.94 10.95
CA ILE A 175 4.30 -4.15 11.15
C ILE A 175 5.43 -4.24 10.12
N GLY A 176 5.17 -3.83 8.87
CA GLY A 176 6.10 -4.05 7.77
C GLY A 176 7.48 -3.43 7.98
N PRO A 177 7.61 -2.11 8.18
CA PRO A 177 8.92 -1.48 8.32
C PRO A 177 9.76 -2.01 9.48
N PRO A 178 9.23 -2.21 10.70
CA PRO A 178 9.99 -2.84 11.78
C PRO A 178 10.48 -4.25 11.45
N VAL A 179 9.62 -5.08 10.86
CA VAL A 179 10.00 -6.44 10.45
C VAL A 179 11.07 -6.41 9.36
N ALA A 180 10.98 -5.50 8.38
CA ALA A 180 12.01 -5.31 7.37
C ALA A 180 13.36 -4.94 7.98
N ALA A 181 13.38 -3.98 8.92
CA ALA A 181 14.60 -3.55 9.60
C ALA A 181 15.23 -4.69 10.42
N ILE A 182 14.42 -5.48 11.13
CA ILE A 182 14.88 -6.66 11.89
C ILE A 182 15.46 -7.69 10.92
N LEU A 183 14.79 -8.00 9.82
CA LEU A 183 15.29 -8.95 8.83
C LEU A 183 16.65 -8.50 8.25
N VAL A 184 16.77 -7.22 7.90
CA VAL A 184 18.05 -6.67 7.40
C VAL A 184 19.13 -6.74 8.47
N SER A 185 18.83 -6.40 9.73
CA SER A 185 19.78 -6.43 10.84
C SER A 185 20.27 -7.84 11.17
N VAL A 186 19.38 -8.85 11.13
CA VAL A 186 19.71 -10.23 11.56
C VAL A 186 20.28 -11.07 10.43
N ALA A 187 19.68 -10.98 9.23
CA ALA A 187 20.02 -11.85 8.11
C ALA A 187 20.88 -11.15 7.03
N GLY A 188 21.03 -9.82 7.12
CA GLY A 188 21.64 -9.00 6.08
C GLY A 188 20.67 -8.66 4.95
N GLY A 189 20.99 -7.59 4.21
CA GLY A 189 20.08 -7.01 3.21
C GLY A 189 19.66 -7.98 2.11
N ALA A 190 20.56 -8.80 1.59
CA ALA A 190 20.28 -9.74 0.49
C ALA A 190 19.26 -10.82 0.92
N TRP A 191 19.45 -11.44 2.07
CA TRP A 191 18.53 -12.46 2.59
C TRP A 191 17.19 -11.85 3.00
N ALA A 192 17.19 -10.63 3.56
CA ALA A 192 15.97 -9.91 3.88
C ALA A 192 15.10 -9.68 2.63
N VAL A 193 15.70 -9.22 1.53
CA VAL A 193 14.98 -9.00 0.26
C VAL A 193 14.46 -10.33 -0.32
N ILE A 194 15.20 -11.43 -0.23
CA ILE A 194 14.73 -12.77 -0.63
C ILE A 194 13.52 -13.18 0.22
N ALA A 195 13.59 -13.04 1.55
CA ALA A 195 12.49 -13.41 2.44
C ALA A 195 11.21 -12.62 2.15
N ILE A 196 11.34 -11.33 1.84
CA ILE A 196 10.21 -10.49 1.41
C ILE A 196 9.65 -10.97 0.08
N GLY A 197 10.52 -11.31 -0.88
CA GLY A 197 10.10 -11.89 -2.16
C GLY A 197 9.33 -13.19 -1.99
N LEU A 198 9.78 -14.09 -1.10
CA LEU A 198 9.06 -15.32 -0.77
C LEU A 198 7.68 -15.01 -0.14
N SER A 199 7.56 -13.96 0.67
CA SER A 199 6.28 -13.53 1.23
C SER A 199 5.30 -13.10 0.13
N TYR A 200 5.76 -12.42 -0.93
CA TYR A 200 4.95 -12.16 -2.13
C TYR A 200 4.57 -13.46 -2.86
N GLY A 201 5.49 -14.42 -2.95
CA GLY A 201 5.22 -15.74 -3.53
C GLY A 201 4.10 -16.48 -2.79
N ILE A 202 4.10 -16.43 -1.46
CA ILE A 202 3.03 -16.97 -0.62
C ILE A 202 1.71 -16.25 -0.90
N ALA A 203 1.71 -14.92 -0.97
CA ALA A 203 0.53 -14.14 -1.32
C ALA A 203 -0.02 -14.51 -2.70
N ALA A 204 0.86 -14.68 -3.70
CA ALA A 204 0.49 -15.15 -5.05
C ALA A 204 -0.17 -16.51 -5.01
N ALA A 205 0.40 -17.48 -4.29
CA ALA A 205 -0.16 -18.84 -4.16
C ALA A 205 -1.54 -18.85 -3.47
N ILE A 206 -1.73 -17.98 -2.47
CA ILE A 206 -3.01 -17.80 -1.80
C ILE A 206 -4.04 -17.23 -2.78
N VAL A 207 -3.72 -16.16 -3.51
CA VAL A 207 -4.67 -15.49 -4.41
C VAL A 207 -4.95 -16.30 -5.67
N ALA A 208 -3.99 -17.03 -6.22
CA ALA A 208 -4.14 -17.84 -7.42
C ALA A 208 -5.30 -18.87 -7.35
N GLY A 209 -5.70 -19.27 -6.14
CA GLY A 209 -6.84 -20.17 -5.96
C GLY A 209 -8.17 -19.47 -5.72
N VAL A 210 -8.25 -18.13 -5.87
CA VAL A 210 -9.49 -17.37 -5.79
C VAL A 210 -10.14 -17.37 -7.16
N ALA A 211 -11.41 -17.81 -7.24
CA ALA A 211 -12.17 -17.74 -8.48
C ALA A 211 -12.42 -16.27 -8.88
N ASP A 212 -12.19 -15.98 -10.15
CA ASP A 212 -12.50 -14.65 -10.70
C ASP A 212 -14.02 -14.51 -10.81
N PRO A 213 -14.64 -13.48 -10.21
CA PRO A 213 -16.06 -13.25 -10.43
C PRO A 213 -16.34 -12.97 -11.90
N GLU A 214 -17.46 -13.46 -12.42
CA GLU A 214 -17.88 -13.20 -13.79
C GLU A 214 -17.89 -11.68 -14.05
N THR A 215 -17.03 -11.22 -14.93
CA THR A 215 -16.98 -9.83 -15.34
C THR A 215 -18.11 -9.55 -16.33
N GLN A 216 -19.05 -8.71 -15.95
CA GLN A 216 -19.93 -8.08 -16.93
C GLN A 216 -19.09 -7.16 -17.81
N THR A 217 -18.71 -7.65 -18.97
CA THR A 217 -18.05 -6.87 -20.02
C THR A 217 -18.99 -5.80 -20.55
N SER A 218 -18.96 -4.63 -19.95
CA SER A 218 -19.75 -3.48 -20.43
C SER A 218 -18.99 -2.17 -20.29
N SER A 219 -17.80 -2.07 -20.89
CA SER A 219 -17.24 -0.76 -21.16
C SER A 219 -16.83 -0.68 -22.63
N THR A 220 -17.74 -0.19 -23.47
CA THR A 220 -17.50 0.20 -24.87
C THR A 220 -16.83 1.58 -24.97
N GLY A 221 -16.44 2.21 -23.86
CA GLY A 221 -15.83 3.54 -23.78
C GLY A 221 -14.30 3.52 -23.92
N SER A 222 -13.75 4.65 -24.36
CA SER A 222 -12.31 4.88 -24.36
C SER A 222 -11.84 5.20 -22.94
N LEU A 223 -11.21 4.24 -22.28
CA LEU A 223 -10.73 4.33 -20.88
C LEU A 223 -9.80 5.52 -20.63
N LEU A 224 -8.98 5.88 -21.61
CA LEU A 224 -8.12 7.07 -21.51
C LEU A 224 -8.96 8.36 -21.45
N ARG A 225 -10.09 8.39 -22.16
CA ARG A 225 -11.00 9.54 -22.11
C ARG A 225 -11.72 9.62 -20.77
N ASP A 226 -12.20 8.49 -20.26
CA ASP A 226 -12.87 8.43 -18.95
C ASP A 226 -11.91 8.80 -17.82
N ALA A 227 -10.65 8.33 -17.89
CA ALA A 227 -9.60 8.71 -16.93
C ALA A 227 -9.26 10.20 -17.02
N TRP A 228 -9.20 10.77 -18.24
CA TRP A 228 -8.96 12.20 -18.44
C TRP A 228 -10.12 13.05 -17.90
N ASP A 229 -11.35 12.66 -18.20
CA ASP A 229 -12.54 13.36 -17.71
C ASP A 229 -12.62 13.34 -16.18
N GLY A 230 -12.27 12.20 -15.55
CA GLY A 230 -12.15 12.08 -14.09
C GLY A 230 -11.06 12.99 -13.51
N LEU A 231 -9.90 13.08 -14.18
CA LEU A 231 -8.81 13.97 -13.78
C LEU A 231 -9.25 15.44 -13.87
N VAL A 232 -9.84 15.84 -14.98
CA VAL A 232 -10.36 17.20 -15.20
C VAL A 232 -11.43 17.55 -14.16
N TYR A 233 -12.33 16.62 -13.83
CA TYR A 233 -13.33 16.80 -12.80
C TYR A 233 -12.68 17.05 -11.44
N THR A 234 -11.67 16.26 -11.06
CA THR A 234 -10.93 16.40 -9.79
C THR A 234 -10.27 17.78 -9.68
N PHE A 235 -9.63 18.26 -10.74
CA PHE A 235 -8.99 19.57 -10.74
C PHE A 235 -9.98 20.75 -10.76
N ARG A 236 -11.16 20.56 -11.34
CA ARG A 236 -12.23 21.59 -11.36
C ARG A 236 -12.98 21.67 -10.05
N ASN A 237 -13.09 20.59 -9.30
CA ASN A 237 -13.77 20.57 -8.00
C ASN A 237 -12.82 21.08 -6.88
N PRO A 238 -13.12 22.23 -6.22
CA PRO A 238 -12.24 22.81 -5.21
C PRO A 238 -11.96 21.87 -4.03
N THR A 239 -12.95 21.10 -3.59
CA THR A 239 -12.82 20.15 -2.47
C THR A 239 -11.90 18.99 -2.82
N LEU A 240 -12.13 18.37 -3.99
CA LEU A 240 -11.31 17.24 -4.45
C LEU A 240 -9.86 17.69 -4.74
N ARG A 241 -9.71 18.88 -5.34
CA ARG A 241 -8.39 19.47 -5.57
C ARG A 241 -7.65 19.73 -4.26
N GLY A 242 -8.33 20.32 -3.27
CA GLY A 242 -7.73 20.57 -1.95
C GLY A 242 -7.30 19.29 -1.25
N LEU A 243 -8.16 18.25 -1.23
CA LEU A 243 -7.84 16.93 -0.70
C LEU A 243 -6.67 16.28 -1.45
N GLY A 244 -6.68 16.35 -2.78
CA GLY A 244 -5.62 15.81 -3.62
C GLY A 244 -4.26 16.42 -3.31
N PHE A 245 -4.16 17.76 -3.21
CA PHE A 245 -2.93 18.43 -2.84
C PHE A 245 -2.48 18.11 -1.41
N SER A 246 -3.41 18.04 -0.45
CA SER A 246 -3.09 17.67 0.94
C SER A 246 -2.51 16.27 1.02
N ILE A 247 -3.17 15.29 0.42
CA ILE A 247 -2.72 13.89 0.41
C ILE A 247 -1.38 13.75 -0.35
N THR A 248 -1.21 14.45 -1.47
CA THR A 248 0.04 14.44 -2.23
C THR A 248 1.20 15.00 -1.41
N THR A 249 0.98 16.10 -0.69
CA THR A 249 2.00 16.70 0.19
C THR A 249 2.39 15.75 1.33
N LEU A 250 1.40 15.08 1.96
CA LEU A 250 1.66 14.07 2.99
C LEU A 250 2.45 12.88 2.44
N ASN A 251 2.07 12.36 1.28
CA ASN A 251 2.78 11.25 0.65
C ASN A 251 4.21 11.63 0.24
N LEU A 252 4.43 12.87 -0.24
CA LEU A 252 5.76 13.37 -0.57
C LEU A 252 6.64 13.44 0.69
N ALA A 253 6.12 14.00 1.78
CA ALA A 253 6.84 14.07 3.05
C ALA A 253 7.13 12.66 3.61
N GLY A 254 6.17 11.73 3.52
CA GLY A 254 6.34 10.32 3.89
C GLY A 254 7.43 9.63 3.08
N GLY A 255 7.43 9.83 1.75
CA GLY A 255 8.45 9.29 0.86
C GLY A 255 9.86 9.81 1.19
N ILE A 256 10.00 11.11 1.45
CA ILE A 256 11.27 11.71 1.89
C ILE A 256 11.71 11.10 3.23
N SER A 257 10.78 10.98 4.19
CA SER A 257 11.06 10.42 5.51
C SER A 257 11.57 8.97 5.46
N THR A 258 11.09 8.17 4.50
CA THR A 258 11.53 6.78 4.31
C THR A 258 13.04 6.66 4.02
N ILE A 259 13.64 7.70 3.44
CA ILE A 259 15.09 7.77 3.16
C ILE A 259 15.82 8.54 4.28
N VAL A 260 15.28 9.68 4.70
CA VAL A 260 15.94 10.59 5.65
C VAL A 260 16.08 9.96 7.04
N ILE A 261 15.07 9.22 7.51
CA ILE A 261 15.12 8.58 8.84
C ILE A 261 16.26 7.56 8.93
N PRO A 262 16.38 6.56 8.01
CA PRO A 262 17.53 5.66 8.00
C PRO A 262 18.86 6.39 7.89
N LEU A 263 18.97 7.45 7.08
CA LEU A 263 20.20 8.24 6.97
C LEU A 263 20.60 8.90 8.28
N ILE A 264 19.65 9.53 8.99
CA ILE A 264 19.92 10.12 10.30
C ILE A 264 20.39 9.04 11.27
N VAL A 265 19.69 7.91 11.37
CA VAL A 265 19.99 6.86 12.33
C VAL A 265 21.31 6.17 12.01
N LEU A 266 21.54 5.78 10.76
CA LEU A 266 22.72 5.00 10.35
C LEU A 266 23.98 5.86 10.17
N GLN A 267 23.87 6.98 9.45
CA GLN A 267 25.05 7.78 9.07
C GLN A 267 25.37 8.91 10.05
N ARG A 268 24.32 9.62 10.53
CA ARG A 268 24.55 10.76 11.43
C ARG A 268 24.71 10.34 12.89
N LEU A 269 23.92 9.36 13.36
CA LEU A 269 24.00 8.86 14.74
C LEU A 269 24.91 7.64 14.87
N GLY A 270 25.36 7.01 13.77
CA GLY A 270 26.25 5.85 13.78
C GLY A 270 25.62 4.59 14.39
N LEU A 271 24.29 4.49 14.37
CA LEU A 271 23.55 3.35 14.92
C LEU A 271 23.30 2.29 13.84
N ASP A 272 22.72 1.16 14.23
CA ASP A 272 22.45 0.01 13.36
C ASP A 272 21.03 0.01 12.76
N GLN A 273 20.75 -0.98 11.91
CA GLN A 273 19.43 -1.16 11.27
C GLN A 273 18.33 -1.50 12.28
N ALA A 274 18.68 -2.12 13.43
CA ALA A 274 17.71 -2.41 14.49
C ALA A 274 17.18 -1.12 15.11
N ALA A 275 18.03 -0.09 15.28
CA ALA A 275 17.60 1.23 15.75
C ALA A 275 16.61 1.89 14.78
N VAL A 276 16.77 1.73 13.46
CA VAL A 276 15.77 2.17 12.48
C VAL A 276 14.45 1.44 12.70
N GLY A 277 14.50 0.12 12.93
CA GLY A 277 13.32 -0.69 13.26
C GLY A 277 12.58 -0.21 14.49
N ILE A 278 13.30 0.18 15.56
CA ILE A 278 12.71 0.74 16.78
C ILE A 278 11.96 2.04 16.50
N VAL A 279 12.53 2.95 15.70
CA VAL A 279 11.87 4.21 15.31
C VAL A 279 10.54 3.92 14.63
N TYR A 280 10.51 3.04 13.64
CA TYR A 280 9.28 2.69 12.92
C TYR A 280 8.28 1.90 13.79
N ALA A 281 8.76 1.04 14.70
CA ALA A 281 7.89 0.33 15.63
C ALA A 281 7.17 1.30 16.58
N VAL A 282 7.89 2.28 17.13
CA VAL A 282 7.30 3.32 17.99
C VAL A 282 6.32 4.17 17.21
N GLN A 283 6.68 4.62 16.01
CA GLN A 283 5.77 5.34 15.11
C GLN A 283 4.48 4.53 14.86
N GLY A 284 4.60 3.23 14.61
CA GLY A 284 3.47 2.34 14.43
C GLY A 284 2.55 2.27 15.63
N VAL A 285 3.10 2.16 16.85
CA VAL A 285 2.33 2.15 18.09
C VAL A 285 1.57 3.46 18.30
N PHE A 286 2.25 4.60 18.12
CA PHE A 286 1.58 5.91 18.22
C PHE A 286 0.52 6.11 17.13
N GLY A 287 0.76 5.60 15.92
CA GLY A 287 -0.22 5.60 14.83
C GLY A 287 -1.48 4.81 15.19
N LEU A 288 -1.35 3.65 15.86
CA LEU A 288 -2.50 2.89 16.39
C LEU A 288 -3.27 3.68 17.44
N VAL A 289 -2.57 4.28 18.40
CA VAL A 289 -3.19 5.09 19.46
C VAL A 289 -3.91 6.28 18.84
N ALA A 290 -3.27 6.99 17.91
CA ALA A 290 -3.86 8.13 17.21
C ALA A 290 -5.11 7.71 16.40
N GLY A 291 -5.05 6.58 15.69
CA GLY A 291 -6.19 6.03 14.95
C GLY A 291 -7.36 5.67 15.86
N PHE A 292 -7.08 5.08 17.02
CA PHE A 292 -8.10 4.74 18.02
C PHE A 292 -8.74 6.00 18.64
N VAL A 293 -7.96 7.03 18.93
CA VAL A 293 -8.45 8.32 19.44
C VAL A 293 -9.27 9.02 18.35
N ALA A 294 -8.76 9.10 17.12
CA ALA A 294 -9.46 9.73 16.00
C ALA A 294 -10.81 9.03 15.69
N GLY A 295 -10.86 7.69 15.79
CA GLY A 295 -12.08 6.91 15.59
C GLY A 295 -13.18 7.16 16.62
N ARG A 296 -12.86 7.78 17.77
CA ARG A 296 -13.82 8.20 18.80
C ARG A 296 -14.24 9.67 18.70
N MET A 297 -13.58 10.45 17.84
CA MET A 297 -13.90 11.86 17.69
C MET A 297 -15.11 12.04 16.78
N GLU A 298 -16.00 12.92 17.16
CA GLU A 298 -17.05 13.38 16.24
C GLU A 298 -16.42 14.22 15.13
N THR A 299 -16.59 13.78 13.89
CA THR A 299 -15.96 14.40 12.72
C THR A 299 -16.80 15.50 12.10
N HIS A 300 -18.13 15.47 12.33
CA HIS A 300 -19.08 16.35 11.67
C HIS A 300 -18.78 17.83 11.89
N GLY A 301 -18.53 18.56 10.80
CA GLY A 301 -18.17 20.00 10.83
C GLY A 301 -16.73 20.29 11.25
N ARG A 302 -15.91 19.28 11.53
CA ARG A 302 -14.51 19.41 11.96
C ARG A 302 -13.51 18.78 10.98
N GLU A 303 -13.97 18.30 9.83
CA GLU A 303 -13.22 17.52 8.86
C GLU A 303 -11.94 18.27 8.42
N ARG A 304 -12.05 19.57 8.17
CA ARG A 304 -10.91 20.43 7.82
C ARG A 304 -9.83 20.40 8.90
N ASN A 305 -10.21 20.56 10.18
CA ASN A 305 -9.25 20.63 11.28
C ASN A 305 -8.59 19.27 11.52
N LEU A 306 -9.34 18.16 11.34
CA LEU A 306 -8.81 16.80 11.46
C LEU A 306 -7.78 16.45 10.37
N ILE A 307 -7.73 17.19 9.27
CA ILE A 307 -6.70 17.07 8.25
C ILE A 307 -5.56 18.05 8.51
N VAL A 308 -5.89 19.31 8.74
CA VAL A 308 -4.91 20.41 8.79
C VAL A 308 -4.03 20.34 10.05
N VAL A 309 -4.63 20.09 11.22
CA VAL A 309 -3.88 20.08 12.49
C VAL A 309 -2.81 18.97 12.51
N PRO A 310 -3.10 17.70 12.16
CA PRO A 310 -2.05 16.68 12.09
C PRO A 310 -0.96 16.98 11.08
N MET A 311 -1.27 17.64 9.95
CA MET A 311 -0.25 18.05 8.97
C MET A 311 0.74 19.05 9.58
N PHE A 312 0.26 20.06 10.30
CA PHE A 312 1.14 21.03 10.97
C PHE A 312 1.92 20.38 12.11
N LEU A 313 1.31 19.49 12.89
CA LEU A 313 2.00 18.74 13.94
C LEU A 313 3.13 17.90 13.34
N TRP A 314 2.86 17.18 12.24
CA TRP A 314 3.88 16.37 11.57
C TRP A 314 5.00 17.25 10.96
N ALA A 315 4.67 18.40 10.36
CA ALA A 315 5.67 19.33 9.87
C ALA A 315 6.58 19.86 11.00
N GLY A 316 6.00 20.23 12.15
CA GLY A 316 6.76 20.64 13.32
C GLY A 316 7.63 19.52 13.90
N ALA A 317 7.08 18.31 14.01
CA ALA A 317 7.79 17.15 14.47
C ALA A 317 8.96 16.79 13.53
N THR A 318 8.75 16.84 12.22
CA THR A 318 9.82 16.62 11.22
C THR A 318 10.94 17.66 11.35
N ALA A 319 10.63 18.90 11.71
CA ALA A 319 11.63 19.93 11.94
C ALA A 319 12.55 19.58 13.14
N LEU A 320 12.09 18.82 14.12
CA LEU A 320 12.91 18.34 15.23
C LEU A 320 13.99 17.33 14.82
N LEU A 321 13.88 16.73 13.63
CA LEU A 321 14.92 15.84 13.09
C LEU A 321 16.19 16.62 12.74
N TYR A 322 16.10 17.93 12.44
CA TYR A 322 17.28 18.73 12.10
C TYR A 322 18.28 18.83 13.26
N PRO A 323 17.90 19.19 14.50
CA PRO A 323 18.81 19.23 15.65
C PRO A 323 19.01 17.85 16.31
N ALA A 324 18.46 16.74 15.77
CA ALA A 324 18.52 15.45 16.45
C ALA A 324 19.97 15.00 16.67
N ALA A 325 20.38 15.00 17.95
CA ALA A 325 21.70 14.57 18.40
C ALA A 325 21.71 13.14 18.96
N GLY A 326 20.56 12.46 18.99
CA GLY A 326 20.42 11.11 19.51
C GLY A 326 19.09 10.46 19.17
N LEU A 327 19.03 9.13 19.30
CA LEU A 327 17.86 8.31 18.98
C LEU A 327 16.58 8.74 19.69
N PRO A 328 16.60 9.15 21.00
CA PRO A 328 15.37 9.58 21.68
C PRO A 328 14.66 10.75 21.00
N LEU A 329 15.42 11.73 20.47
CA LEU A 329 14.80 12.86 19.78
C LEU A 329 14.22 12.46 18.42
N VAL A 330 14.87 11.52 17.71
CA VAL A 330 14.31 10.95 16.46
C VAL A 330 13.00 10.20 16.78
N ILE A 331 12.95 9.42 17.86
CA ILE A 331 11.76 8.71 18.29
C ILE A 331 10.63 9.70 18.61
N VAL A 332 10.90 10.75 19.39
CA VAL A 332 9.89 11.77 19.74
C VAL A 332 9.40 12.53 18.50
N ALA A 333 10.27 12.78 17.53
CA ALA A 333 9.88 13.44 16.29
C ALA A 333 9.00 12.55 15.39
N MET A 334 9.09 11.22 15.55
CA MET A 334 8.35 10.26 14.72
C MET A 334 7.13 9.66 15.43
N ALA A 335 6.99 9.86 16.75
CA ALA A 335 5.84 9.45 17.54
C ALA A 335 4.65 10.41 17.40
#